data_7b23834f0ef309e3f6475eb3e2939182
#
_entry.id   7b23834f0ef309e3f6475eb3e2939182
#
_cell.length_a   1.000
_cell.length_b   1.000
_cell.length_c   1.000
_cell.angle_alpha   90.00
_cell.angle_beta   90.00
_cell.angle_gamma   90.00
#
_symmetry.space_group_name_H-M   'P 1'
#
loop_
_entity.id
_entity.type
_entity.pdbx_description
1 polymer ?
#
loop_
_entity_poly.entity_id
_entity_poly.type
_entity_poly.pdbx_seq_one_letter_code
_entity_poly.pdbx_strand_id
1 'polypeptide(L)'
;MRLVLTLTAVFCLFALPAIAEWDVDGLEELLPRHETEAERLAWEGREHLMPGRDRMSDPPPLAPVRNVAEWEPATGVIVRYPLGLPYGLLNDFDDDVTIHVVVSSGNQSSAQSNLAANGVNMARVEFLVRNNDSIWTRDYGPWYVFDGDGDVAIIDHTYNRPWRPNDNLIPIYFAQQQGIPVHSHDMYHTGGNYMTDGAHFSSSTRLVYNEAASENGMSQAQVDQLMFDYYGVETYNVLDYIESGGIHHIDTWAKFLDEETVLVKDVWSSHGTYDDLNQRATLLASLPSSTGRNYRVFRVYCYSTSSGPASYTNSLICNDKI
;
A
#
# COMPACT_ATOMS: atom_id res chain seq x y z
N MET A 1 -2.99 -58.83 -22.37
CA MET A 1 -1.89 -58.55 -21.44
C MET A 1 -1.90 -57.03 -21.20
N ARG A 2 -2.55 -56.58 -20.10
CA ARG A 2 -2.67 -55.17 -19.76
C ARG A 2 -1.54 -54.83 -18.80
N LEU A 3 -0.69 -53.88 -19.21
CA LEU A 3 0.40 -53.34 -18.42
C LEU A 3 -0.18 -52.30 -17.45
N VAL A 4 -0.13 -52.58 -16.16
CA VAL A 4 -0.47 -51.63 -15.10
C VAL A 4 0.82 -50.90 -14.73
N LEU A 5 0.90 -49.59 -15.09
CA LEU A 5 1.96 -48.74 -14.63
C LEU A 5 1.57 -48.18 -13.23
N THR A 6 2.30 -48.60 -12.22
CA THR A 6 2.20 -48.06 -10.87
C THR A 6 3.09 -46.82 -10.79
N LEU A 7 2.46 -45.64 -10.69
CA LEU A 7 3.17 -44.37 -10.46
C LEU A 7 3.46 -44.25 -8.96
N THR A 8 4.70 -44.43 -8.56
CA THR A 8 5.15 -44.19 -7.17
C THR A 8 5.49 -42.70 -7.05
N ALA A 9 4.61 -41.93 -6.39
CA ALA A 9 4.89 -40.57 -6.06
C ALA A 9 5.91 -40.51 -4.90
N VAL A 10 7.11 -40.06 -5.17
CA VAL A 10 8.12 -39.75 -4.16
C VAL A 10 7.80 -38.37 -3.60
N PHE A 11 7.24 -38.35 -2.40
CA PHE A 11 7.13 -37.10 -1.60
C PHE A 11 8.52 -36.74 -1.08
N CYS A 12 9.20 -35.79 -1.73
CA CYS A 12 10.33 -35.09 -1.09
C CYS A 12 9.77 -34.14 -0.04
N LEU A 13 9.86 -34.53 1.22
CA LEU A 13 9.74 -33.60 2.35
C LEU A 13 10.95 -32.68 2.31
N PHE A 14 10.82 -31.52 1.69
CA PHE A 14 11.73 -30.41 1.97
C PHE A 14 11.40 -29.91 3.38
N ALA A 15 12.31 -30.10 4.31
CA ALA A 15 12.29 -29.41 5.60
C ALA A 15 12.41 -27.91 5.27
N LEU A 16 11.32 -27.17 5.38
CA LEU A 16 11.36 -25.72 5.38
C LEU A 16 12.29 -25.29 6.53
N PRO A 17 13.23 -24.37 6.30
CA PRO A 17 13.99 -23.79 7.39
C PRO A 17 12.98 -23.21 8.39
N ALA A 18 13.21 -23.47 9.68
CA ALA A 18 12.40 -22.87 10.74
C ALA A 18 12.34 -21.37 10.49
N ILE A 19 11.14 -20.87 10.26
CA ILE A 19 10.90 -19.43 10.19
C ILE A 19 11.35 -18.91 11.55
N ALA A 20 12.36 -18.07 11.58
CA ALA A 20 12.80 -17.42 12.80
C ALA A 20 11.56 -16.76 13.41
N GLU A 21 11.26 -17.12 14.65
CA GLU A 21 10.20 -16.46 15.43
C GLU A 21 10.56 -14.97 15.44
N TRP A 22 9.72 -14.16 14.81
CA TRP A 22 9.89 -12.72 14.78
C TRP A 22 9.55 -12.20 16.17
N ASP A 23 10.49 -11.48 16.77
CA ASP A 23 10.21 -10.73 17.99
C ASP A 23 9.28 -9.56 17.62
N VAL A 24 7.97 -9.82 17.74
CA VAL A 24 6.90 -8.88 17.39
C VAL A 24 6.76 -7.79 18.46
N ASP A 25 7.26 -8.03 19.65
CA ASP A 25 7.11 -7.11 20.80
C ASP A 25 7.91 -5.81 20.62
N GLY A 26 8.99 -5.82 19.82
CA GLY A 26 9.73 -4.62 19.45
C GLY A 26 9.17 -3.87 18.24
N LEU A 27 8.32 -4.50 17.44
CA LEU A 27 7.77 -3.89 16.23
C LEU A 27 6.63 -2.91 16.52
N GLU A 28 5.87 -3.08 17.60
CA GLU A 28 4.79 -2.14 17.95
C GLU A 28 5.31 -0.74 18.27
N GLU A 29 6.50 -0.59 18.84
CA GLU A 29 7.15 0.71 19.03
C GLU A 29 7.67 1.31 17.72
N LEU A 30 8.05 0.46 16.74
CA LEU A 30 8.55 0.87 15.44
C LEU A 30 7.43 1.12 14.41
N LEU A 31 6.22 0.59 14.65
CA LEU A 31 5.08 0.58 13.73
C LEU A 31 3.80 1.21 14.33
N PRO A 32 3.83 2.43 14.88
CA PRO A 32 2.65 3.02 15.47
C PRO A 32 1.59 3.30 14.37
N ARG A 33 0.40 2.72 14.51
CA ARG A 33 -0.74 2.92 13.60
C ARG A 33 -1.54 4.18 13.92
N HIS A 34 -1.46 4.64 15.15
CA HIS A 34 -2.18 5.79 15.70
C HIS A 34 -1.19 6.86 16.13
N GLU A 35 -1.71 8.04 16.44
CA GLU A 35 -0.89 9.11 17.00
C GLU A 35 -0.27 8.68 18.32
N THR A 36 1.03 8.79 18.41
CA THR A 36 1.76 8.55 19.66
C THR A 36 1.76 9.81 20.53
N GLU A 37 1.99 9.62 21.84
CA GLU A 37 2.14 10.75 22.76
C GLU A 37 3.28 11.71 22.33
N ALA A 38 4.36 11.17 21.78
CA ALA A 38 5.48 11.95 21.28
C ALA A 38 5.09 12.80 20.05
N GLU A 39 4.35 12.22 19.11
CA GLU A 39 3.83 12.93 17.95
C GLU A 39 2.86 14.04 18.37
N ARG A 40 1.92 13.76 19.27
CA ARG A 40 0.98 14.72 19.81
C ARG A 40 1.71 15.91 20.45
N LEU A 41 2.67 15.65 21.33
CA LEU A 41 3.45 16.70 22.02
C LEU A 41 4.34 17.50 21.06
N ALA A 42 4.82 16.88 19.97
CA ALA A 42 5.64 17.58 18.99
C ALA A 42 4.90 18.73 18.32
N TRP A 43 3.59 18.63 18.14
CA TRP A 43 2.78 19.61 17.43
C TRP A 43 1.80 20.38 18.31
N GLU A 44 1.62 20.02 19.58
CA GLU A 44 0.70 20.71 20.50
C GLU A 44 0.97 22.23 20.53
N GLY A 45 -0.05 23.01 20.14
CA GLY A 45 0.01 24.47 20.04
C GLY A 45 0.84 25.00 18.86
N ARG A 46 1.30 24.12 17.97
CA ARG A 46 2.10 24.47 16.78
C ARG A 46 1.53 23.89 15.50
N GLU A 47 0.28 23.47 15.51
CA GLU A 47 -0.40 22.81 14.39
C GLU A 47 -0.38 23.67 13.11
N HIS A 48 -0.37 25.01 13.27
CA HIS A 48 -0.26 25.97 12.17
C HIS A 48 1.11 25.97 11.47
N LEU A 49 2.11 25.33 12.07
CA LEU A 49 3.46 25.20 11.49
C LEU A 49 3.67 23.86 10.78
N MET A 50 2.69 22.96 10.80
CA MET A 50 2.79 21.67 10.13
C MET A 50 2.96 21.85 8.62
N PRO A 51 4.03 21.28 8.02
CA PRO A 51 4.21 21.35 6.57
C PRO A 51 3.04 20.70 5.82
N GLY A 52 2.62 21.32 4.72
CA GLY A 52 1.59 20.77 3.84
C GLY A 52 0.14 20.80 4.35
N ARG A 53 -0.11 21.45 5.50
CA ARG A 53 -1.47 21.55 6.09
C ARG A 53 -2.45 22.32 5.21
N ASP A 54 -1.99 23.40 4.57
CA ASP A 54 -2.82 24.29 3.74
C ASP A 54 -2.56 24.03 2.25
N ARG A 55 -2.43 22.76 1.86
CA ARG A 55 -2.20 22.38 0.48
C ARG A 55 -3.41 22.76 -0.38
N MET A 56 -3.14 23.39 -1.50
CA MET A 56 -4.12 23.62 -2.56
C MET A 56 -3.99 22.53 -3.62
N SER A 57 -5.10 22.15 -4.23
CA SER A 57 -5.08 21.20 -5.34
C SER A 57 -4.45 21.82 -6.59
N ASP A 58 -3.55 21.10 -7.21
CA ASP A 58 -3.04 21.40 -8.56
C ASP A 58 -4.11 21.03 -9.61
N PRO A 59 -4.02 21.48 -10.84
CA PRO A 59 -4.82 20.89 -11.91
C PRO A 59 -4.55 19.39 -12.05
N PRO A 60 -5.57 18.57 -12.37
CA PRO A 60 -5.36 17.14 -12.60
C PRO A 60 -4.43 16.90 -13.80
N PRO A 61 -3.86 15.69 -13.94
CA PRO A 61 -3.08 15.29 -15.10
C PRO A 61 -3.88 15.45 -16.40
N LEU A 62 -3.19 15.51 -17.54
CA LEU A 62 -3.84 15.51 -18.84
C LEU A 62 -4.67 14.22 -19.02
N ALA A 63 -5.96 14.38 -19.33
CA ALA A 63 -6.83 13.24 -19.60
C ALA A 63 -6.60 12.65 -21.02
N PRO A 64 -6.88 11.34 -21.23
CA PRO A 64 -7.37 10.38 -20.26
C PRO A 64 -6.28 9.90 -19.30
N VAL A 65 -6.61 9.80 -18.02
CA VAL A 65 -5.69 9.30 -17.00
C VAL A 65 -5.91 7.78 -16.81
N ARG A 66 -4.83 7.03 -16.60
CA ARG A 66 -4.88 5.60 -16.27
C ARG A 66 -4.08 5.32 -14.99
N ASN A 67 -4.70 4.64 -14.05
CA ASN A 67 -4.02 4.13 -12.87
C ASN A 67 -2.92 3.12 -13.23
N VAL A 68 -1.87 3.06 -12.39
CA VAL A 68 -0.89 1.99 -12.41
C VAL A 68 -1.24 0.98 -11.32
N ALA A 69 -1.48 -0.27 -11.71
CA ALA A 69 -1.72 -1.34 -10.76
C ALA A 69 -0.42 -1.84 -10.12
N GLU A 70 -0.54 -2.36 -8.90
CA GLU A 70 0.62 -2.87 -8.15
C GLU A 70 1.28 -4.09 -8.83
N TRP A 71 0.52 -4.88 -9.59
CA TRP A 71 1.02 -6.03 -10.33
C TRP A 71 1.69 -5.69 -11.67
N GLU A 72 1.65 -4.43 -12.12
CA GLU A 72 2.39 -3.97 -13.30
C GLU A 72 3.91 -3.95 -13.01
N PRO A 73 4.76 -4.04 -14.06
CA PRO A 73 6.22 -4.03 -13.87
C PRO A 73 6.71 -2.81 -13.10
N ALA A 74 7.45 -3.05 -12.01
CA ALA A 74 8.02 -2.03 -11.16
C ALA A 74 9.53 -1.91 -11.39
N THR A 75 10.05 -0.68 -11.48
CA THR A 75 11.48 -0.38 -11.60
C THR A 75 12.12 -0.04 -10.26
N GLY A 76 11.32 0.14 -9.20
CA GLY A 76 11.83 0.47 -7.87
C GLY A 76 10.81 0.26 -6.78
N VAL A 77 11.31 0.22 -5.55
CA VAL A 77 10.51 0.17 -4.32
C VAL A 77 10.96 1.27 -3.36
N ILE A 78 10.02 1.84 -2.62
CA ILE A 78 10.32 2.86 -1.62
C ILE A 78 10.22 2.25 -0.22
N VAL A 79 11.27 2.41 0.57
CA VAL A 79 11.32 2.05 1.97
C VAL A 79 11.84 3.23 2.80
N ARG A 80 11.60 3.20 4.09
CA ARG A 80 12.08 4.23 5.02
C ARG A 80 13.11 3.64 5.97
N TYR A 81 14.13 4.42 6.36
CA TYR A 81 15.10 4.03 7.38
C TYR A 81 14.93 4.86 8.68
N PRO A 82 14.96 4.23 9.89
CA PRO A 82 15.17 2.80 10.17
C PRO A 82 14.09 1.90 9.54
N LEU A 83 14.50 0.71 9.03
CA LEU A 83 13.58 -0.19 8.35
C LEU A 83 12.53 -0.74 9.32
N GLY A 84 11.27 -0.79 8.89
CA GLY A 84 10.20 -1.54 9.56
C GLY A 84 10.00 -2.96 8.99
N LEU A 85 11.02 -3.47 8.27
CA LEU A 85 11.03 -4.78 7.62
C LEU A 85 12.44 -5.37 7.67
N PRO A 86 12.61 -6.70 7.48
CA PRO A 86 13.93 -7.34 7.45
C PRO A 86 14.79 -6.88 6.30
N TYR A 87 16.10 -6.74 6.54
CA TYR A 87 17.05 -6.47 5.47
C TYR A 87 17.07 -7.56 4.38
N GLY A 88 16.82 -8.83 4.77
CA GLY A 88 16.75 -9.95 3.82
C GLY A 88 15.71 -9.77 2.74
N LEU A 89 14.57 -9.15 3.06
CA LEU A 89 13.51 -8.86 2.08
C LEU A 89 14.00 -7.93 0.96
N LEU A 90 14.90 -6.99 1.27
CA LEU A 90 15.48 -6.11 0.24
C LEU A 90 16.38 -6.85 -0.74
N ASN A 91 16.95 -8.01 -0.31
CA ASN A 91 17.76 -8.85 -1.16
C ASN A 91 16.95 -9.78 -2.06
N ASP A 92 15.66 -9.97 -1.73
CA ASP A 92 14.77 -10.83 -2.51
C ASP A 92 14.19 -10.11 -3.74
N PHE A 93 14.29 -8.78 -3.83
CA PHE A 93 13.91 -8.05 -5.04
C PHE A 93 14.90 -8.35 -6.19
N ASP A 94 14.39 -8.27 -7.43
CA ASP A 94 15.20 -8.49 -8.63
C ASP A 94 16.35 -7.49 -8.75
N ASP A 95 17.41 -7.87 -9.44
CA ASP A 95 18.64 -7.06 -9.52
C ASP A 95 18.45 -5.73 -10.24
N ASP A 96 17.44 -5.57 -11.06
CA ASP A 96 17.07 -4.35 -11.79
C ASP A 96 16.08 -3.45 -11.01
N VAL A 97 15.60 -3.89 -9.84
CA VAL A 97 14.73 -3.07 -8.97
C VAL A 97 15.60 -2.13 -8.11
N THR A 98 15.41 -0.83 -8.25
CA THR A 98 16.04 0.19 -7.40
C THR A 98 15.37 0.25 -6.02
N ILE A 99 16.17 0.30 -4.96
CA ILE A 99 15.69 0.45 -3.59
C ILE A 99 15.83 1.93 -3.20
N HIS A 100 14.74 2.67 -3.21
CA HIS A 100 14.72 4.07 -2.77
C HIS A 100 14.52 4.14 -1.26
N VAL A 101 15.52 4.63 -0.55
CA VAL A 101 15.51 4.69 0.92
C VAL A 101 15.29 6.12 1.40
N VAL A 102 14.11 6.38 1.94
CA VAL A 102 13.83 7.65 2.61
C VAL A 102 14.56 7.68 3.95
N VAL A 103 15.39 8.69 4.16
CA VAL A 103 16.23 8.75 5.36
C VAL A 103 16.51 10.19 5.76
N SER A 104 16.50 10.49 7.07
CA SER A 104 16.97 11.78 7.56
C SER A 104 18.48 11.95 7.37
N SER A 105 18.95 13.17 7.18
CA SER A 105 20.38 13.47 6.98
C SER A 105 21.28 12.92 8.11
N GLY A 106 20.79 12.95 9.34
CA GLY A 106 21.51 12.41 10.51
C GLY A 106 21.65 10.90 10.51
N ASN A 107 20.78 10.17 9.81
CA ASN A 107 20.75 8.72 9.78
C ASN A 107 21.35 8.12 8.48
N GLN A 108 21.68 8.93 7.47
CA GLN A 108 22.11 8.44 6.17
C GLN A 108 23.35 7.52 6.24
N SER A 109 24.38 7.93 7.00
CA SER A 109 25.60 7.11 7.15
C SER A 109 25.32 5.78 7.87
N SER A 110 24.43 5.79 8.86
CA SER A 110 24.01 4.56 9.56
C SER A 110 23.20 3.65 8.64
N ALA A 111 22.28 4.23 7.85
CA ALA A 111 21.52 3.48 6.85
C ALA A 111 22.46 2.81 5.85
N GLN A 112 23.39 3.54 5.25
CA GLN A 112 24.37 3.00 4.31
C GLN A 112 25.18 1.86 4.90
N SER A 113 25.68 2.03 6.13
CA SER A 113 26.50 1.02 6.81
C SER A 113 25.68 -0.24 7.13
N ASN A 114 24.45 -0.06 7.64
CA ASN A 114 23.61 -1.18 8.05
C ASN A 114 23.07 -1.97 6.85
N LEU A 115 22.65 -1.28 5.77
CA LEU A 115 22.24 -1.95 4.53
C LEU A 115 23.37 -2.80 3.96
N ALA A 116 24.58 -2.23 3.83
CA ALA A 116 25.76 -2.94 3.33
C ALA A 116 26.17 -4.13 4.23
N ALA A 117 26.15 -3.94 5.57
CA ALA A 117 26.50 -4.99 6.53
C ALA A 117 25.51 -6.17 6.50
N ASN A 118 24.25 -5.94 6.10
CA ASN A 118 23.23 -6.97 5.94
C ASN A 118 23.11 -7.50 4.50
N GLY A 119 24.11 -7.24 3.65
CA GLY A 119 24.23 -7.84 2.33
C GLY A 119 23.39 -7.19 1.24
N VAL A 120 22.79 -6.03 1.51
CA VAL A 120 22.03 -5.30 0.47
C VAL A 120 22.99 -4.78 -0.59
N ASN A 121 22.67 -5.05 -1.86
CA ASN A 121 23.48 -4.56 -2.98
C ASN A 121 23.35 -3.03 -3.09
N MET A 122 24.35 -2.32 -2.59
CA MET A 122 24.38 -0.85 -2.54
C MET A 122 24.36 -0.18 -3.92
N ALA A 123 24.68 -0.91 -5.00
CA ALA A 123 24.56 -0.38 -6.36
C ALA A 123 23.11 -0.16 -6.81
N ARG A 124 22.14 -0.78 -6.11
CA ARG A 124 20.70 -0.62 -6.33
C ARG A 124 20.04 0.36 -5.35
N VAL A 125 20.80 0.95 -4.42
CA VAL A 125 20.25 1.81 -3.38
C VAL A 125 20.39 3.28 -3.76
N GLU A 126 19.27 3.97 -3.77
CA GLU A 126 19.20 5.43 -3.89
C GLU A 126 18.62 6.03 -2.61
N PHE A 127 19.26 7.05 -2.06
CA PHE A 127 18.78 7.74 -0.87
C PHE A 127 17.97 8.98 -1.23
N LEU A 128 16.73 9.04 -0.72
CA LEU A 128 15.96 10.27 -0.62
C LEU A 128 16.22 10.88 0.76
N VAL A 129 17.15 11.84 0.83
CA VAL A 129 17.57 12.42 2.12
C VAL A 129 16.58 13.51 2.52
N ARG A 130 15.56 13.11 3.28
CA ARG A 130 14.48 13.96 3.80
C ARG A 130 14.06 13.47 5.19
N ASN A 131 13.56 14.37 6.01
CA ASN A 131 12.88 13.97 7.24
C ASN A 131 11.65 13.13 6.89
N ASN A 132 11.36 12.18 7.74
CA ASN A 132 10.19 11.31 7.65
C ASN A 132 9.75 10.99 9.08
N ASP A 133 8.47 10.67 9.25
CA ASP A 133 7.88 10.46 10.57
C ASP A 133 7.60 8.97 10.81
N SER A 134 7.24 8.22 9.77
CA SER A 134 6.87 6.79 9.91
C SER A 134 7.39 5.91 8.78
N ILE A 135 7.16 4.59 8.93
CA ILE A 135 7.53 3.57 7.94
C ILE A 135 6.44 3.32 6.89
N TRP A 136 5.31 4.00 6.99
CA TRP A 136 4.08 3.67 6.24
C TRP A 136 4.10 4.22 4.80
N THR A 137 5.13 3.84 4.03
CA THR A 137 5.29 4.26 2.63
C THR A 137 4.10 3.87 1.74
N ARG A 138 3.43 2.78 2.06
CA ARG A 138 2.18 2.38 1.38
C ARG A 138 1.10 3.45 1.53
N ASP A 139 1.01 4.07 2.69
CA ASP A 139 -0.08 4.98 3.04
C ASP A 139 0.13 6.38 2.48
N TYR A 140 1.34 6.93 2.59
CA TYR A 140 1.61 8.29 2.12
C TYR A 140 2.07 8.37 0.66
N GLY A 141 2.35 7.24 0.00
CA GLY A 141 2.70 7.22 -1.41
C GLY A 141 4.21 7.34 -1.71
N PRO A 142 4.58 7.67 -2.94
CA PRO A 142 3.79 8.24 -4.03
C PRO A 142 2.82 7.26 -4.68
N TRP A 143 1.78 7.80 -5.34
CA TRP A 143 0.87 7.06 -6.20
C TRP A 143 1.10 7.42 -7.66
N TYR A 144 1.05 6.45 -8.57
CA TYR A 144 1.41 6.66 -9.96
C TYR A 144 0.21 6.54 -10.90
N VAL A 145 0.24 7.32 -11.96
CA VAL A 145 -0.68 7.24 -13.10
C VAL A 145 0.08 7.42 -14.40
N PHE A 146 -0.55 7.04 -15.51
CA PHE A 146 -0.18 7.51 -16.84
C PHE A 146 -1.17 8.59 -17.25
N ASP A 147 -0.67 9.72 -17.73
CA ASP A 147 -1.48 10.81 -18.27
C ASP A 147 -1.93 10.56 -19.72
N GLY A 148 -2.64 11.53 -20.31
CA GLY A 148 -3.19 11.42 -21.66
C GLY A 148 -2.16 11.34 -22.78
N ASP A 149 -0.92 11.73 -22.52
CA ASP A 149 0.22 11.57 -23.45
C ASP A 149 0.95 10.23 -23.24
N GLY A 150 0.58 9.49 -22.19
CA GLY A 150 1.20 8.23 -21.79
C GLY A 150 2.43 8.41 -20.92
N ASP A 151 2.69 9.60 -20.44
CA ASP A 151 3.78 9.89 -19.53
C ASP A 151 3.41 9.56 -18.07
N VAL A 152 4.41 9.09 -17.29
CA VAL A 152 4.22 8.79 -15.88
C VAL A 152 4.10 10.08 -15.08
N ALA A 153 3.06 10.17 -14.25
CA ALA A 153 2.91 11.23 -13.25
C ALA A 153 2.65 10.66 -11.85
N ILE A 154 2.94 11.46 -10.84
CA ILE A 154 2.64 11.14 -9.44
C ILE A 154 1.40 11.91 -9.03
N ILE A 155 0.45 11.19 -8.42
CA ILE A 155 -0.65 11.80 -7.68
C ILE A 155 -0.28 11.81 -6.21
N ASP A 156 -0.39 12.99 -5.62
CA ASP A 156 -0.01 13.24 -4.25
C ASP A 156 -1.24 13.73 -3.47
N HIS A 157 -1.77 12.86 -2.64
CA HIS A 157 -2.92 13.13 -1.77
C HIS A 157 -2.49 13.74 -0.43
N THR A 158 -3.41 14.33 0.31
CA THR A 158 -3.15 14.70 1.69
C THR A 158 -3.21 13.46 2.57
N TYR A 159 -2.06 13.10 3.16
CA TYR A 159 -1.97 11.91 4.02
C TYR A 159 -2.89 12.04 5.24
N ASN A 160 -3.70 11.04 5.49
CA ASN A 160 -4.70 11.04 6.56
C ASN A 160 -4.13 10.89 7.99
N ARG A 161 -2.87 11.26 8.17
CA ARG A 161 -2.16 11.34 9.46
C ARG A 161 -1.54 12.73 9.60
N PRO A 162 -2.35 13.75 9.93
CA PRO A 162 -1.87 15.14 9.98
C PRO A 162 -0.73 15.37 10.98
N TRP A 163 -0.58 14.50 11.98
CA TRP A 163 0.54 14.50 12.93
C TRP A 163 1.86 13.97 12.33
N ARG A 164 1.89 13.51 11.06
CA ARG A 164 3.06 13.06 10.29
C ARG A 164 3.31 13.93 9.05
N PRO A 165 3.56 15.21 9.26
CA PRO A 165 3.63 16.17 8.14
C PRO A 165 4.85 15.96 7.23
N ASN A 166 5.95 15.35 7.73
CA ASN A 166 7.09 15.04 6.88
C ASN A 166 6.77 13.91 5.90
N ASP A 167 6.01 12.89 6.33
CA ASP A 167 5.57 11.80 5.46
C ASP A 167 4.71 12.33 4.30
N ASN A 168 3.81 13.27 4.61
CA ASN A 168 2.94 13.92 3.63
C ASN A 168 3.69 14.67 2.50
N LEU A 169 4.98 14.95 2.67
CA LEU A 169 5.81 15.64 1.67
C LEU A 169 6.72 14.69 0.87
N ILE A 170 6.81 13.42 1.25
CA ILE A 170 7.69 12.45 0.58
C ILE A 170 7.36 12.28 -0.89
N PRO A 171 6.08 12.17 -1.34
CA PRO A 171 5.75 12.04 -2.75
C PRO A 171 6.30 13.19 -3.60
N ILE A 172 6.18 14.44 -3.11
CA ILE A 172 6.70 15.63 -3.81
C ILE A 172 8.22 15.59 -3.90
N TYR A 173 8.91 15.27 -2.81
CA TYR A 173 10.38 15.19 -2.82
C TYR A 173 10.89 14.06 -3.70
N PHE A 174 10.19 12.94 -3.72
CA PHE A 174 10.50 11.83 -4.61
C PHE A 174 10.31 12.22 -6.07
N ALA A 175 9.18 12.84 -6.41
CA ALA A 175 8.90 13.35 -7.75
C ALA A 175 10.00 14.32 -8.23
N GLN A 176 10.41 15.26 -7.38
CA GLN A 176 11.51 16.19 -7.67
C GLN A 176 12.83 15.49 -7.92
N GLN A 177 13.18 14.48 -7.12
CA GLN A 177 14.43 13.72 -7.29
C GLN A 177 14.43 12.89 -8.58
N GLN A 178 13.29 12.30 -8.93
CA GLN A 178 13.16 11.44 -10.11
C GLN A 178 12.82 12.22 -11.39
N GLY A 179 12.49 13.52 -11.27
CA GLY A 179 12.08 14.34 -12.42
C GLY A 179 10.71 13.94 -12.98
N ILE A 180 9.83 13.39 -12.16
CA ILE A 180 8.47 12.97 -12.52
C ILE A 180 7.49 14.12 -12.20
N PRO A 181 6.56 14.48 -13.10
CA PRO A 181 5.49 15.43 -12.81
C PRO A 181 4.67 14.98 -11.59
N VAL A 182 4.24 15.94 -10.76
CA VAL A 182 3.38 15.69 -9.61
C VAL A 182 2.14 16.55 -9.68
N HIS A 183 0.99 15.95 -9.38
CA HIS A 183 -0.30 16.60 -9.26
C HIS A 183 -0.86 16.34 -7.86
N SER A 184 -0.88 17.38 -7.03
CA SER A 184 -1.36 17.28 -5.66
C SER A 184 -2.83 17.60 -5.56
N HIS A 185 -3.52 16.98 -4.62
CA HIS A 185 -4.88 17.36 -4.23
C HIS A 185 -5.03 17.36 -2.70
N ASP A 186 -6.00 18.15 -2.23
CA ASP A 186 -6.22 18.39 -0.79
C ASP A 186 -7.05 17.31 -0.09
N MET A 187 -7.66 16.36 -0.83
CA MET A 187 -8.46 15.29 -0.22
C MET A 187 -7.61 14.42 0.70
N TYR A 188 -8.10 14.23 1.93
CA TYR A 188 -7.51 13.27 2.86
C TYR A 188 -7.68 11.85 2.34
N HIS A 189 -6.57 11.13 2.22
CA HIS A 189 -6.54 9.76 1.69
C HIS A 189 -5.36 8.97 2.24
N THR A 190 -5.34 7.67 1.96
CA THR A 190 -4.27 6.75 2.34
C THR A 190 -4.17 5.60 1.34
N GLY A 191 -2.96 5.31 0.89
CA GLY A 191 -2.72 4.29 -0.14
C GLY A 191 -3.08 2.87 0.29
N GLY A 192 -3.02 2.55 1.59
CA GLY A 192 -3.48 1.25 2.10
C GLY A 192 -4.99 1.03 1.97
N ASN A 193 -5.74 2.12 1.85
CA ASN A 193 -7.18 2.07 1.58
C ASN A 193 -7.53 2.27 0.10
N TYR A 194 -6.62 1.98 -0.81
CA TYR A 194 -6.86 2.12 -2.24
C TYR A 194 -6.23 0.97 -3.01
N MET A 195 -6.99 0.36 -3.89
CA MET A 195 -6.49 -0.62 -4.85
C MET A 195 -7.17 -0.42 -6.21
N THR A 196 -6.44 -0.72 -7.30
CA THR A 196 -6.89 -0.56 -8.67
C THR A 196 -6.59 -1.80 -9.50
N ASP A 197 -7.42 -2.04 -10.51
CA ASP A 197 -7.20 -3.10 -11.51
C ASP A 197 -6.25 -2.66 -12.65
N GLY A 198 -5.66 -1.46 -12.54
CA GLY A 198 -4.72 -0.93 -13.54
C GLY A 198 -5.37 -0.35 -14.79
N ALA A 199 -6.69 -0.30 -14.84
CA ALA A 199 -7.44 0.26 -15.95
C ALA A 199 -8.37 1.39 -15.46
N HIS A 200 -9.64 1.08 -15.22
CA HIS A 200 -10.64 2.10 -14.88
C HIS A 200 -11.41 1.80 -13.60
N PHE A 201 -11.16 0.63 -12.97
CA PHE A 201 -11.89 0.20 -11.79
C PHE A 201 -10.97 0.23 -10.57
N SER A 202 -11.50 0.76 -9.48
CA SER A 202 -10.77 0.84 -8.22
C SER A 202 -11.71 0.54 -7.06
N SER A 203 -11.11 0.18 -5.93
CA SER A 203 -11.87 -0.13 -4.71
C SER A 203 -11.19 0.47 -3.48
N SER A 204 -12.04 0.88 -2.53
CA SER A 204 -11.66 1.34 -1.20
C SER A 204 -12.70 0.90 -0.18
N THR A 205 -12.41 1.05 1.09
CA THR A 205 -13.45 1.04 2.11
C THR A 205 -14.10 2.41 2.22
N ARG A 206 -15.26 2.47 2.88
CA ARG A 206 -16.00 3.71 3.17
C ARG A 206 -15.19 4.75 3.95
N LEU A 207 -13.99 4.41 4.43
CA LEU A 207 -13.07 5.34 5.08
C LEU A 207 -12.83 6.57 4.19
N VAL A 208 -12.63 6.37 2.87
CA VAL A 208 -12.37 7.48 1.93
C VAL A 208 -13.49 8.52 1.93
N TYR A 209 -14.76 8.09 1.91
CA TYR A 209 -15.88 9.02 1.95
C TYR A 209 -16.03 9.71 3.31
N ASN A 210 -15.80 8.96 4.40
CA ASN A 210 -15.96 9.49 5.74
C ASN A 210 -14.89 10.54 6.05
N GLU A 211 -13.63 10.29 5.71
CA GLU A 211 -12.54 11.26 5.90
C GLU A 211 -12.70 12.47 4.98
N ALA A 212 -12.99 12.28 3.70
CA ALA A 212 -13.24 13.39 2.78
C ALA A 212 -14.42 14.27 3.23
N ALA A 213 -15.46 13.68 3.82
CA ALA A 213 -16.59 14.45 4.36
C ALA A 213 -16.21 15.22 5.64
N SER A 214 -15.47 14.59 6.57
CA SER A 214 -15.11 15.22 7.87
C SER A 214 -14.01 16.25 7.73
N GLU A 215 -12.98 15.99 6.92
CA GLU A 215 -11.77 16.82 6.82
C GLU A 215 -11.86 17.85 5.70
N ASN A 216 -12.49 17.49 4.56
CA ASN A 216 -12.57 18.35 3.39
C ASN A 216 -13.98 18.89 3.12
N GLY A 217 -15.03 18.41 3.81
CA GLY A 217 -16.41 18.77 3.53
C GLY A 217 -16.92 18.26 2.17
N MET A 218 -16.28 17.26 1.60
CA MET A 218 -16.63 16.70 0.29
C MET A 218 -17.81 15.73 0.39
N SER A 219 -18.72 15.80 -0.57
CA SER A 219 -19.72 14.78 -0.83
C SER A 219 -19.08 13.57 -1.55
N GLN A 220 -19.76 12.41 -1.51
CA GLN A 220 -19.32 11.22 -2.25
C GLN A 220 -19.13 11.51 -3.75
N ALA A 221 -20.07 12.23 -4.36
CA ALA A 221 -19.96 12.58 -5.79
C ALA A 221 -18.73 13.46 -6.11
N GLN A 222 -18.30 14.32 -5.17
CA GLN A 222 -17.06 15.09 -5.34
C GLN A 222 -15.82 14.23 -5.19
N VAL A 223 -15.84 13.25 -4.29
CA VAL A 223 -14.77 12.24 -4.18
C VAL A 223 -14.69 11.41 -5.46
N ASP A 224 -15.83 10.89 -5.96
CA ASP A 224 -15.86 10.09 -7.19
C ASP A 224 -15.33 10.91 -8.40
N GLN A 225 -15.71 12.19 -8.50
CA GLN A 225 -15.21 13.07 -9.55
C GLN A 225 -13.70 13.31 -9.43
N LEU A 226 -13.18 13.52 -8.20
CA LEU A 226 -11.75 13.68 -7.96
C LEU A 226 -10.99 12.39 -8.36
N MET A 227 -11.51 11.21 -7.98
CA MET A 227 -10.92 9.94 -8.36
C MET A 227 -10.93 9.72 -9.88
N PHE A 228 -11.96 10.20 -10.58
CA PHE A 228 -11.98 10.20 -12.04
C PHE A 228 -10.93 11.15 -12.61
N ASP A 229 -10.88 12.39 -12.15
CA ASP A 229 -10.02 13.44 -12.73
C ASP A 229 -8.52 13.17 -12.49
N TYR A 230 -8.13 12.71 -11.30
CA TYR A 230 -6.71 12.51 -10.93
C TYR A 230 -6.22 11.08 -11.15
N TYR A 231 -7.09 10.09 -10.99
CA TYR A 231 -6.69 8.68 -11.01
C TYR A 231 -7.27 7.91 -12.21
N GLY A 232 -8.15 8.51 -13.00
CA GLY A 232 -8.80 7.85 -14.14
C GLY A 232 -9.79 6.76 -13.75
N VAL A 233 -10.39 6.87 -12.55
CA VAL A 233 -11.33 5.87 -12.02
C VAL A 233 -12.72 6.12 -12.58
N GLU A 234 -13.21 5.25 -13.48
CA GLU A 234 -14.59 5.32 -14.00
C GLU A 234 -15.59 4.60 -13.11
N THR A 235 -15.15 3.54 -12.43
CA THR A 235 -15.98 2.78 -11.48
C THR A 235 -15.25 2.68 -10.15
N TYR A 236 -15.78 3.35 -9.15
CA TYR A 236 -15.23 3.34 -7.80
C TYR A 236 -16.07 2.48 -6.86
N ASN A 237 -15.60 1.28 -6.54
CA ASN A 237 -16.28 0.34 -5.64
C ASN A 237 -15.92 0.65 -4.18
N VAL A 238 -16.72 1.46 -3.50
CA VAL A 238 -16.50 1.78 -2.10
C VAL A 238 -17.31 0.84 -1.20
N LEU A 239 -16.59 0.02 -0.45
CA LEU A 239 -17.14 -1.09 0.34
C LEU A 239 -17.24 -0.73 1.82
N ASP A 240 -18.16 -1.37 2.54
CA ASP A 240 -18.27 -1.19 3.98
C ASP A 240 -17.09 -1.84 4.72
N TYR A 241 -16.84 -1.38 5.93
CA TYR A 241 -15.82 -1.94 6.82
C TYR A 241 -16.06 -3.44 7.10
N ILE A 242 -14.98 -4.16 7.32
CA ILE A 242 -15.01 -5.54 7.83
C ILE A 242 -14.91 -5.55 9.36
N GLU A 243 -14.10 -4.65 9.92
CA GLU A 243 -13.77 -4.63 11.34
C GLU A 243 -14.47 -3.44 12.03
N SER A 244 -14.90 -3.64 13.27
CA SER A 244 -15.50 -2.58 14.10
C SER A 244 -14.47 -1.62 14.69
N GLY A 245 -13.19 -1.89 14.51
CA GLY A 245 -12.05 -1.09 14.96
C GLY A 245 -10.85 -1.29 14.03
N GLY A 246 -9.77 -0.56 14.27
CA GLY A 246 -8.59 -0.62 13.42
C GLY A 246 -8.52 0.52 12.42
N ILE A 247 -7.70 0.36 11.39
CA ILE A 247 -7.42 1.42 10.40
C ILE A 247 -8.43 1.45 9.25
N HIS A 248 -9.27 0.42 9.13
CA HIS A 248 -10.30 0.29 8.08
C HIS A 248 -9.79 0.29 6.63
N HIS A 249 -8.50 -0.03 6.41
CA HIS A 249 -7.92 -0.10 5.08
C HIS A 249 -8.35 -1.37 4.35
N ILE A 250 -8.55 -1.26 3.03
CA ILE A 250 -8.96 -2.38 2.18
C ILE A 250 -7.86 -3.43 2.05
N ASP A 251 -6.58 -3.04 2.06
CA ASP A 251 -5.42 -3.92 1.94
C ASP A 251 -5.28 -4.92 3.10
N THR A 252 -5.92 -4.65 4.25
CA THR A 252 -5.95 -5.59 5.38
C THR A 252 -6.76 -6.86 5.10
N TRP A 253 -7.59 -6.85 4.05
CA TRP A 253 -8.48 -7.97 3.75
C TRP A 253 -8.70 -8.27 2.27
N ALA A 254 -8.27 -7.41 1.33
CA ALA A 254 -8.36 -7.63 -0.11
C ALA A 254 -7.12 -7.12 -0.86
N LYS A 255 -6.84 -7.71 -2.02
CA LYS A 255 -5.78 -7.29 -2.94
C LYS A 255 -6.11 -7.69 -4.37
N PHE A 256 -5.93 -6.79 -5.34
CA PHE A 256 -5.92 -7.15 -6.76
C PHE A 256 -4.61 -7.87 -7.11
N LEU A 257 -4.71 -8.97 -7.85
CA LEU A 257 -3.57 -9.74 -8.35
C LEU A 257 -3.37 -9.56 -9.87
N ASP A 258 -4.42 -9.25 -10.58
CA ASP A 258 -4.49 -8.87 -11.98
C ASP A 258 -5.81 -8.12 -12.25
N GLU A 259 -6.12 -7.81 -13.54
CA GLU A 259 -7.32 -7.04 -13.93
C GLU A 259 -8.64 -7.74 -13.52
N GLU A 260 -8.62 -9.04 -13.24
CA GLU A 260 -9.83 -9.84 -12.99
C GLU A 260 -9.76 -10.65 -11.70
N THR A 261 -8.62 -10.65 -11.02
CA THR A 261 -8.39 -11.54 -9.88
C THR A 261 -8.20 -10.75 -8.59
N VAL A 262 -9.03 -11.08 -7.59
CA VAL A 262 -8.94 -10.49 -6.26
C VAL A 262 -8.65 -11.58 -5.24
N LEU A 263 -7.62 -11.36 -4.42
CA LEU A 263 -7.34 -12.15 -3.23
C LEU A 263 -8.10 -11.56 -2.06
N VAL A 264 -8.83 -12.39 -1.31
CA VAL A 264 -9.58 -11.97 -0.13
C VAL A 264 -9.17 -12.83 1.07
N LYS A 265 -8.92 -12.17 2.18
CA LYS A 265 -8.62 -12.79 3.47
C LYS A 265 -9.68 -13.82 3.85
N ASP A 266 -9.22 -14.95 4.40
CA ASP A 266 -10.05 -15.96 5.04
C ASP A 266 -9.60 -16.19 6.47
N VAL A 267 -10.54 -16.50 7.36
CA VAL A 267 -10.29 -16.73 8.78
C VAL A 267 -11.10 -17.94 9.25
N TRP A 268 -10.82 -18.44 10.44
CA TRP A 268 -11.59 -19.55 11.03
C TRP A 268 -13.04 -19.15 11.30
N SER A 269 -13.94 -20.11 11.21
CA SER A 269 -15.41 -19.88 11.22
C SER A 269 -15.98 -19.26 12.50
N SER A 270 -15.24 -19.34 13.62
CA SER A 270 -15.65 -18.68 14.87
C SER A 270 -15.05 -17.27 15.05
N HIS A 271 -14.29 -16.76 14.06
CA HIS A 271 -13.77 -15.41 14.12
C HIS A 271 -14.87 -14.39 13.82
N GLY A 272 -14.86 -13.26 14.55
CA GLY A 272 -15.93 -12.25 14.47
C GLY A 272 -16.13 -11.63 13.07
N THR A 273 -15.10 -11.65 12.21
CA THR A 273 -15.18 -11.11 10.83
C THR A 273 -15.42 -12.18 9.76
N TYR A 274 -15.67 -13.44 10.16
CA TYR A 274 -15.82 -14.55 9.20
C TYR A 274 -16.96 -14.32 8.20
N ASP A 275 -18.13 -13.96 8.70
CA ASP A 275 -19.31 -13.76 7.87
C ASP A 275 -19.16 -12.52 6.98
N ASP A 276 -18.59 -11.43 7.50
CA ASP A 276 -18.36 -10.20 6.73
C ASP A 276 -17.36 -10.44 5.59
N LEU A 277 -16.27 -11.16 5.84
CA LEU A 277 -15.28 -11.54 4.82
C LEU A 277 -15.91 -12.42 3.72
N ASN A 278 -16.80 -13.36 4.07
CA ASN A 278 -17.52 -14.17 3.11
C ASN A 278 -18.51 -13.34 2.27
N GLN A 279 -19.20 -12.40 2.89
CA GLN A 279 -20.08 -11.47 2.18
C GLN A 279 -19.30 -10.58 1.21
N ARG A 280 -18.14 -10.03 1.62
CA ARG A 280 -17.29 -9.21 0.75
C ARG A 280 -16.72 -10.03 -0.41
N ALA A 281 -16.27 -11.26 -0.17
CA ALA A 281 -15.81 -12.15 -1.23
C ALA A 281 -16.93 -12.44 -2.26
N THR A 282 -18.15 -12.68 -1.77
CA THR A 282 -19.33 -12.90 -2.63
C THR A 282 -19.69 -11.64 -3.43
N LEU A 283 -19.65 -10.46 -2.78
CA LEU A 283 -19.92 -9.19 -3.43
C LEU A 283 -18.89 -8.92 -4.53
N LEU A 284 -17.59 -9.03 -4.23
CA LEU A 284 -16.53 -8.83 -5.22
C LEU A 284 -16.68 -9.78 -6.42
N ALA A 285 -16.99 -11.05 -6.17
CA ALA A 285 -17.24 -12.03 -7.25
C ALA A 285 -18.48 -11.70 -8.11
N SER A 286 -19.36 -10.82 -7.66
CA SER A 286 -20.52 -10.36 -8.41
C SER A 286 -20.29 -9.07 -9.20
N LEU A 287 -19.19 -8.35 -8.90
CA LEU A 287 -18.86 -7.08 -9.57
C LEU A 287 -18.13 -7.36 -10.89
N PRO A 288 -18.41 -6.56 -11.93
CA PRO A 288 -17.62 -6.61 -13.15
C PRO A 288 -16.23 -6.00 -12.91
N SER A 289 -15.21 -6.54 -13.60
CA SER A 289 -13.91 -5.92 -13.77
C SER A 289 -13.92 -5.00 -15.00
N SER A 290 -12.84 -4.28 -15.23
CA SER A 290 -12.64 -3.44 -16.43
C SER A 290 -12.65 -4.25 -17.74
N THR A 291 -12.43 -5.56 -17.68
CA THR A 291 -12.52 -6.46 -18.85
C THR A 291 -13.96 -6.84 -19.22
N GLY A 292 -14.95 -6.45 -18.41
CA GLY A 292 -16.37 -6.79 -18.57
C GLY A 292 -16.75 -8.18 -18.04
N ARG A 293 -15.80 -8.94 -17.48
CA ARG A 293 -16.06 -10.18 -16.76
C ARG A 293 -16.09 -9.92 -15.26
N ASN A 294 -16.83 -10.72 -14.50
CA ASN A 294 -16.83 -10.62 -13.06
C ASN A 294 -15.45 -11.01 -12.48
N TYR A 295 -15.09 -10.39 -11.35
CA TYR A 295 -13.86 -10.75 -10.66
C TYR A 295 -13.84 -12.21 -10.23
N ARG A 296 -12.68 -12.85 -10.41
CA ARG A 296 -12.35 -14.15 -9.83
C ARG A 296 -11.81 -13.91 -8.43
N VAL A 297 -12.50 -14.42 -7.43
CA VAL A 297 -12.09 -14.25 -6.05
C VAL A 297 -11.40 -15.49 -5.52
N PHE A 298 -10.17 -15.34 -5.07
CA PHE A 298 -9.42 -16.34 -4.32
C PHE A 298 -9.39 -16.00 -2.84
N ARG A 299 -9.25 -17.03 -2.00
CA ARG A 299 -9.20 -16.85 -0.54
C ARG A 299 -7.83 -17.28 -0.03
N VAL A 300 -7.25 -16.45 0.85
CA VAL A 300 -6.02 -16.77 1.58
C VAL A 300 -6.34 -16.93 3.06
N TYR A 301 -6.08 -18.12 3.61
CA TYR A 301 -6.31 -18.39 5.02
C TYR A 301 -5.25 -17.71 5.86
N CYS A 302 -5.69 -16.83 6.76
CA CYS A 302 -4.86 -16.05 7.66
C CYS A 302 -4.87 -16.68 9.05
N TYR A 303 -3.73 -17.23 9.46
CA TYR A 303 -3.57 -17.86 10.77
C TYR A 303 -3.68 -16.84 11.89
N SER A 304 -4.08 -17.33 13.09
CA SER A 304 -4.12 -16.50 14.30
C SER A 304 -2.70 -16.14 14.74
N THR A 305 -2.50 -14.87 15.04
CA THR A 305 -1.30 -14.32 15.69
C THR A 305 -1.67 -13.75 17.07
N SER A 306 -0.70 -13.25 17.84
CA SER A 306 -0.95 -12.58 19.13
C SER A 306 -1.84 -11.33 19.01
N SER A 307 -1.81 -10.67 17.85
CA SER A 307 -2.58 -9.44 17.56
C SER A 307 -3.84 -9.68 16.71
N GLY A 308 -4.23 -10.93 16.46
CA GLY A 308 -5.38 -11.28 15.61
C GLY A 308 -5.00 -12.08 14.38
N PRO A 309 -5.87 -12.21 13.39
CA PRO A 309 -5.53 -12.89 12.14
C PRO A 309 -4.44 -12.14 11.38
N ALA A 310 -3.45 -12.86 10.85
CA ALA A 310 -2.48 -12.30 9.91
C ALA A 310 -3.20 -11.59 8.75
N SER A 311 -2.53 -10.63 8.12
CA SER A 311 -3.08 -9.89 6.97
C SER A 311 -2.21 -10.13 5.73
N TYR A 312 -2.26 -11.35 5.18
CA TYR A 312 -1.46 -11.71 4.00
C TYR A 312 -1.87 -10.97 2.73
N THR A 313 -3.04 -10.35 2.70
CA THR A 313 -3.46 -9.42 1.65
C THR A 313 -2.72 -8.08 1.71
N ASN A 314 -2.22 -7.69 2.90
CA ASN A 314 -1.35 -6.53 3.06
C ASN A 314 0.09 -6.92 2.71
N SER A 315 0.32 -7.15 1.45
CA SER A 315 1.59 -7.56 0.84
C SER A 315 1.99 -6.57 -0.24
N LEU A 316 3.19 -6.67 -0.74
CA LEU A 316 3.68 -5.94 -1.91
C LEU A 316 3.83 -6.91 -3.07
N ILE A 317 3.27 -6.58 -4.23
CA ILE A 317 3.61 -7.23 -5.49
C ILE A 317 4.72 -6.38 -6.13
N CYS A 318 5.85 -7.01 -6.41
CA CYS A 318 6.95 -6.38 -7.14
C CYS A 318 7.43 -7.35 -8.20
N ASN A 319 7.06 -7.08 -9.45
CA ASN A 319 7.29 -7.96 -10.58
C ASN A 319 6.69 -9.36 -10.31
N ASP A 320 7.48 -10.42 -10.39
CA ASP A 320 7.01 -11.80 -10.20
C ASP A 320 6.96 -12.25 -8.71
N LYS A 321 7.09 -11.31 -7.76
CA LYS A 321 7.20 -11.60 -6.31
C LYS A 321 6.07 -10.94 -5.53
N ILE A 322 5.63 -11.66 -4.48
CA ILE A 322 4.60 -11.18 -3.54
C ILE A 322 4.95 -11.59 -2.12
#